data_e238bc65c05257b7f69213615437fc17
#
_entry.id   e238bc65c05257b7f69213615437fc17
#
_cell.length_a   1.000
_cell.length_b   1.000
_cell.length_c   1.000
_cell.angle_alpha   90.00
_cell.angle_beta   90.00
_cell.angle_gamma   90.00
#
_symmetry.space_group_name_H-M   'P 1'
#
loop_
_entity.id
_entity.type
_entity.pdbx_description
1 polymer ?
#
loop_
_entity_poly.entity_id
_entity_poly.type
_entity_poly.pdbx_seq_one_letter_code
_entity_poly.pdbx_strand_id
1 'polypeptide(L)' 'SASTNQCYLFCKDNGSGKTQLCVKFATGASIVITTQA' A
#
# COMPACT_ATOMS: atom_id res chain seq x y z
N SER A 1 6.67 2.02 14.84
CA SER A 1 7.38 2.04 13.58
C SER A 1 7.56 0.65 13.02
N ALA A 2 7.70 0.56 11.71
CA ALA A 2 7.90 -0.73 11.07
C ALA A 2 9.29 -1.26 11.38
N SER A 3 9.36 -2.56 11.65
CA SER A 3 10.62 -3.23 11.86
C SER A 3 10.52 -4.58 11.18
N THR A 4 11.49 -5.46 11.44
CA THR A 4 11.48 -6.78 10.84
C THR A 4 10.15 -7.48 11.13
N ASN A 5 9.56 -8.10 10.12
CA ASN A 5 8.30 -8.83 10.21
C ASN A 5 7.09 -7.94 10.49
N GLN A 6 7.16 -6.71 10.07
CA GLN A 6 6.03 -5.78 10.20
C GLN A 6 5.71 -5.15 8.85
N CYS A 7 4.44 -4.81 8.69
CA CYS A 7 3.99 -4.07 7.52
C CYS A 7 2.74 -3.30 7.90
N TYR A 8 2.32 -2.40 7.04
CA TYR A 8 1.05 -1.72 7.26
C TYR A 8 0.31 -1.57 5.94
N LEU A 9 -1.01 -1.48 6.06
CA LEU A 9 -1.90 -1.30 4.92
C LEU A 9 -2.36 0.14 4.88
N PHE A 10 -2.52 0.66 3.67
CA PHE A 10 -3.04 2.00 3.49
C PHE A 10 -3.71 2.09 2.11
N CYS A 11 -4.47 3.17 1.93
CA CYS A 11 -5.14 3.42 0.67
C CYS A 11 -4.57 4.67 0.03
N LYS A 12 -4.54 4.69 -1.29
CA LYS A 12 -4.14 5.89 -2.02
C LYS A 12 -4.94 5.97 -3.32
N ASP A 13 -4.89 7.15 -3.93
CA ASP A 13 -5.51 7.36 -5.23
C ASP A 13 -4.57 6.89 -6.32
N ASN A 14 -5.12 6.30 -7.39
CA ASN A 14 -4.31 5.83 -8.51
C ASN A 14 -4.04 6.93 -9.54
N GLY A 15 -4.55 8.13 -9.29
CA GLY A 15 -4.41 9.22 -10.25
C GLY A 15 -5.58 9.35 -11.20
N SER A 16 -6.55 8.45 -11.14
CA SER A 16 -7.73 8.45 -12.02
C SER A 16 -9.03 8.40 -11.22
N GLY A 17 -9.00 8.77 -9.94
CA GLY A 17 -10.20 8.79 -9.12
C GLY A 17 -10.57 7.44 -8.54
N LYS A 18 -9.70 6.46 -8.60
CA LYS A 18 -9.93 5.13 -8.04
C LYS A 18 -9.02 4.92 -6.84
N THR A 19 -9.53 4.20 -5.84
CA THR A 19 -8.77 3.91 -4.64
C THR A 19 -7.98 2.61 -4.81
N GLN A 20 -6.73 2.62 -4.39
CA GLN A 20 -5.88 1.43 -4.40
C GLN A 20 -5.57 1.02 -2.96
N LEU A 21 -5.64 -0.27 -2.69
CA LEU A 21 -5.20 -0.84 -1.41
C LEU A 21 -3.74 -1.24 -1.56
N CYS A 22 -2.91 -0.71 -0.68
CA CYS A 22 -1.46 -0.90 -0.76
C CYS A 22 -0.92 -1.44 0.54
N VAL A 23 0.22 -2.09 0.46
CA VAL A 23 0.95 -2.55 1.63
C VAL A 23 2.38 -2.05 1.55
N LYS A 24 2.93 -1.66 2.69
CA LYS A 24 4.33 -1.27 2.79
C LYS A 24 4.98 -2.09 3.88
N PHE A 25 6.05 -2.77 3.50
CA PHE A 25 6.85 -3.54 4.46
C PHE A 25 7.88 -2.63 5.13
N ALA A 26 8.64 -3.18 6.06
CA ALA A 26 9.63 -2.42 6.79
C ALA A 26 10.67 -1.79 5.87
N THR A 27 10.99 -2.45 4.76
CA THR A 27 11.93 -1.94 3.78
C THR A 27 11.30 -2.04 2.41
N GLY A 28 11.78 -1.21 1.49
CA GLY A 28 11.32 -1.24 0.12
C GLY A 28 10.15 -0.30 -0.12
N ALA A 29 9.69 -0.28 -1.36
CA ALA A 29 8.59 0.57 -1.77
C ALA A 29 7.25 -0.10 -1.47
N SER A 30 6.17 0.69 -1.44
CA SER A 30 4.84 0.14 -1.27
C SER A 30 4.43 -0.68 -2.50
N ILE A 31 3.56 -1.63 -2.27
CA ILE A 31 3.06 -2.53 -3.30
C ILE A 31 1.55 -2.39 -3.37
N VAL A 32 1.02 -2.28 -4.57
CA VAL A 32 -0.43 -2.21 -4.79
C VAL A 32 -0.98 -3.63 -4.75
N ILE A 33 -1.95 -3.88 -3.88
CA ILE A 33 -2.61 -5.18 -3.79
C ILE A 33 -3.74 -5.27 -4.81
N THR A 34 -4.60 -4.25 -4.81
CA THR A 34 -5.75 -4.24 -5.71
C THR A 34 -6.20 -2.80 -5.90
N THR A 35 -6.94 -2.59 -6.98
CA THR A 35 -7.48 -1.28 -7.31
C THR A 35 -8.99 -1.38 -7.37
N GLN A 36 -9.67 -0.34 -6.89
CA GLN A 36 -11.11 -0.24 -6.96
C GLN A 36 -11.60 -0.42 -8.41
N ALA A 37 -12.68 -1.14 -8.57
CA ALA A 37 -13.25 -1.37 -9.88
C ALA A 37 -13.84 -0.10 -10.52
#